data_97e22eb2f9c4fc62c95909e91c95be94
#
_entry.id   97e22eb2f9c4fc62c95909e91c95be94
#
_cell.length_a   1.000
_cell.length_b   1.000
_cell.length_c   1.000
_cell.angle_alpha   90.00
_cell.angle_beta   90.00
_cell.angle_gamma   90.00
#
_symmetry.space_group_name_H-M   'P 1'
#
loop_
_entity.id
_entity.type
_entity.pdbx_description
1 polymer ?
#
loop_
_entity_poly.entity_id
_entity_poly.type
_entity_poly.pdbx_seq_one_letter_code
_entity_poly.pdbx_strand_id
1 'polypeptide(L)'
;MALTTTFTRSEVATHNCSTDLWIIYGSKVYNLTPYYRSHPGGDAMMRCAGKDATSALRSVGAHAISWSFLEKKLAECYIGELKE
;
A
#
# COMPACT_ATOMS: atom_id res chain seq x y z
N MET A 1 13.62 22.16 -6.63
CA MET A 1 13.74 20.72 -6.39
C MET A 1 12.69 20.26 -5.39
N ALA A 2 11.92 19.25 -5.77
CA ALA A 2 10.88 18.76 -4.89
C ALA A 2 11.48 17.90 -3.78
N LEU A 3 11.01 18.09 -2.56
CA LEU A 3 11.39 17.25 -1.43
C LEU A 3 10.46 16.04 -1.41
N THR A 4 11.06 14.84 -1.38
CA THR A 4 10.27 13.62 -1.28
C THR A 4 10.07 13.29 0.20
N THR A 5 8.82 13.08 0.58
CA THR A 5 8.50 12.63 1.92
C THR A 5 9.00 11.20 2.08
N THR A 6 9.61 10.90 3.22
CA THR A 6 10.09 9.55 3.51
C THR A 6 9.52 9.05 4.83
N PHE A 7 9.35 7.73 4.91
CA PHE A 7 8.82 7.07 6.10
C PHE A 7 9.68 5.86 6.42
N THR A 8 9.85 5.57 7.71
CA THR A 8 10.54 4.35 8.13
C THR A 8 9.56 3.19 8.20
N ARG A 9 10.07 1.97 8.23
CA ARG A 9 9.23 0.78 8.44
C ARG A 9 8.47 0.87 9.76
N SER A 10 9.11 1.40 10.80
CA SER A 10 8.47 1.59 12.09
C SER A 10 7.28 2.54 12.02
N GLU A 11 7.43 3.61 11.26
CA GLU A 11 6.33 4.56 11.07
C GLU A 11 5.17 3.92 10.32
N VAL A 12 5.47 3.20 9.24
CA VAL A 12 4.43 2.51 8.47
C VAL A 12 3.69 1.50 9.34
N ALA A 13 4.41 0.80 10.21
CA ALA A 13 3.83 -0.23 11.07
C ALA A 13 2.76 0.30 12.02
N THR A 14 2.77 1.59 12.32
CA THR A 14 1.74 2.19 13.19
C THR A 14 0.41 2.41 12.46
N HIS A 15 0.42 2.37 11.13
CA HIS A 15 -0.78 2.59 10.31
C HIS A 15 -1.32 1.25 9.82
N ASN A 16 -1.84 0.47 10.75
CA ASN A 16 -2.16 -0.94 10.52
C ASN A 16 -3.61 -1.32 10.81
N CYS A 17 -4.53 -0.38 10.69
CA CYS A 17 -5.95 -0.68 10.90
C CYS A 17 -6.81 -0.20 9.73
N SER A 18 -8.08 -0.61 9.72
CA SER A 18 -8.97 -0.35 8.60
C SER A 18 -9.25 1.14 8.36
N THR A 19 -9.10 1.95 9.38
CA THR A 19 -9.32 3.40 9.25
C THR A 19 -8.02 4.16 9.03
N ASP A 20 -6.90 3.45 9.04
CA ASP A 20 -5.57 4.05 8.87
C ASP A 20 -4.63 2.97 8.36
N LEU A 21 -4.68 2.72 7.04
CA LEU A 21 -4.03 1.56 6.43
C LEU A 21 -2.96 1.99 5.44
N TRP A 22 -1.70 1.82 5.84
CA TRP A 22 -0.55 2.06 4.97
C TRP A 22 0.13 0.74 4.63
N ILE A 23 0.74 0.69 3.46
CA ILE A 23 1.54 -0.47 3.04
C ILE A 23 2.83 0.00 2.39
N ILE A 24 3.77 -0.93 2.29
CA ILE A 24 5.00 -0.75 1.53
C ILE A 24 4.91 -1.62 0.29
N TYR A 25 5.21 -1.05 -0.86
CA TYR A 25 5.34 -1.81 -2.10
C TYR A 25 6.63 -1.38 -2.78
N GLY A 26 7.57 -2.32 -2.93
CA GLY A 26 8.91 -2.00 -3.39
C GLY A 26 9.60 -1.11 -2.37
N SER A 27 9.98 0.08 -2.77
CA SER A 27 10.60 1.06 -1.89
C SER A 27 9.70 2.27 -1.64
N LYS A 28 8.40 2.12 -1.85
CA LYS A 28 7.44 3.22 -1.75
C LYS A 28 6.37 2.90 -0.72
N VAL A 29 5.79 3.97 -0.16
CA VAL A 29 4.74 3.87 0.86
C VAL A 29 3.44 4.39 0.29
N TYR A 30 2.36 3.69 0.58
CA TYR A 30 1.03 4.00 0.06
C TYR A 30 0.01 4.01 1.18
N ASN A 31 -0.88 5.01 1.15
CA ASN A 31 -2.01 5.07 2.08
C ASN A 31 -3.23 4.49 1.38
N LEU A 32 -3.60 3.28 1.73
CA LEU A 32 -4.70 2.57 1.10
C LEU A 32 -6.05 2.76 1.82
N THR A 33 -6.09 3.62 2.82
CA THR A 33 -7.32 3.81 3.60
C THR A 33 -8.55 4.07 2.73
N PRO A 34 -8.52 5.03 1.79
CA PRO A 34 -9.69 5.27 0.95
C PRO A 34 -10.03 4.10 0.05
N TYR A 35 -9.01 3.44 -0.47
CA TYR A 35 -9.19 2.30 -1.36
C TYR A 35 -9.77 1.10 -0.62
N TYR A 36 -9.31 0.85 0.60
CA TYR A 36 -9.82 -0.23 1.42
C TYR A 36 -11.33 -0.09 1.66
N ARG A 37 -11.76 1.13 1.91
CA ARG A 37 -13.17 1.39 2.21
C ARG A 37 -14.09 1.09 1.02
N SER A 38 -13.60 1.23 -0.18
CA SER A 38 -14.37 0.98 -1.40
C SER A 38 -14.12 -0.41 -1.99
N HIS A 39 -13.20 -1.18 -1.41
CA HIS A 39 -12.77 -2.46 -1.97
C HIS A 39 -13.51 -3.62 -1.31
N PRO A 40 -14.36 -4.35 -2.05
CA PRO A 40 -15.05 -5.49 -1.48
C PRO A 40 -14.05 -6.61 -1.15
N GLY A 41 -14.19 -7.24 -0.01
CA GLY A 41 -13.31 -8.33 0.39
C GLY A 41 -11.93 -7.90 0.83
N GLY A 42 -11.82 -6.76 1.51
CA GLY A 42 -10.55 -6.16 1.88
C GLY A 42 -9.70 -6.89 2.89
N ASP A 43 -10.06 -8.11 3.32
CA ASP A 43 -9.30 -8.87 4.32
C ASP A 43 -7.85 -9.12 3.90
N ALA A 44 -7.62 -9.40 2.61
CA ALA A 44 -6.27 -9.63 2.11
C ALA A 44 -5.41 -8.38 2.27
N MET A 45 -6.02 -7.22 2.07
CA MET A 45 -5.36 -5.93 2.23
C MET A 45 -5.01 -5.69 3.70
N MET A 46 -5.91 -6.04 4.60
CA MET A 46 -5.68 -5.90 6.04
C MET A 46 -4.51 -6.75 6.54
N ARG A 47 -4.27 -7.89 5.92
CA ARG A 47 -3.14 -8.74 6.29
C ARG A 47 -1.81 -8.05 6.06
N CYS A 48 -1.78 -7.09 5.14
CA CYS A 48 -0.58 -6.34 4.81
C CYS A 48 -0.53 -4.97 5.45
N ALA A 49 -1.54 -4.62 6.24
CA ALA A 49 -1.64 -3.30 6.86
C ALA A 49 -0.39 -3.02 7.71
N GLY A 50 0.27 -1.91 7.43
CA GLY A 50 1.49 -1.52 8.14
C GLY A 50 2.71 -2.37 7.79
N LYS A 51 2.65 -3.15 6.73
CA LYS A 51 3.71 -4.11 6.37
C LYS A 51 4.13 -3.96 4.92
N ASP A 52 5.18 -4.70 4.55
CA ASP A 52 5.63 -4.79 3.17
C ASP A 52 4.69 -5.73 2.41
N ALA A 53 3.96 -5.18 1.47
CA ALA A 53 2.95 -5.90 0.70
C ALA A 53 3.44 -6.30 -0.69
N THR A 54 4.73 -6.16 -0.98
CA THR A 54 5.27 -6.39 -2.32
C THR A 54 4.92 -7.77 -2.86
N SER A 55 5.21 -8.82 -2.11
CA SER A 55 4.93 -10.20 -2.54
C SER A 55 3.44 -10.46 -2.67
N ALA A 56 2.66 -9.98 -1.71
CA ALA A 56 1.21 -10.18 -1.70
C ALA A 56 0.56 -9.52 -2.91
N LEU A 57 0.98 -8.31 -3.25
CA LEU A 57 0.42 -7.60 -4.39
C LEU A 57 0.77 -8.27 -5.72
N ARG A 58 1.99 -8.76 -5.84
CA ARG A 58 2.40 -9.50 -7.05
C ARG A 58 1.58 -10.76 -7.24
N SER A 59 1.31 -11.45 -6.14
CA SER A 59 0.50 -12.66 -6.18
C SER A 59 -0.93 -12.37 -6.63
N VAL A 60 -1.54 -11.32 -6.10
CA VAL A 60 -2.89 -10.90 -6.48
C VAL A 60 -2.93 -10.50 -7.95
N GLY A 61 -1.96 -9.72 -8.38
CA GLY A 61 -1.87 -9.26 -9.75
C GLY A 61 -1.76 -10.39 -10.76
N ALA A 62 -1.18 -11.52 -10.36
CA ALA A 62 -1.03 -12.67 -11.24
C ALA A 62 -2.35 -13.42 -11.44
N HIS A 63 -3.31 -13.26 -10.55
CA HIS A 63 -4.48 -14.14 -10.53
C HIS A 63 -5.80 -13.54 -10.97
N ALA A 64 -6.09 -12.31 -10.68
CA ALA A 64 -7.46 -11.86 -10.77
C ALA A 64 -7.68 -10.47 -11.31
N ILE A 65 -6.70 -9.60 -11.30
CA ILE A 65 -6.90 -8.19 -11.58
C ILE A 65 -5.87 -7.71 -12.60
N SER A 66 -6.28 -6.80 -13.48
CA SER A 66 -5.36 -6.14 -14.39
C SER A 66 -4.28 -5.43 -13.58
N TRP A 67 -3.03 -5.74 -13.85
CA TRP A 67 -1.90 -5.10 -13.19
C TRP A 67 -1.90 -3.60 -13.43
N SER A 68 -2.28 -3.18 -14.64
CA SER A 68 -2.37 -1.75 -14.98
C SER A 68 -3.35 -1.03 -14.07
N PHE A 69 -4.49 -1.65 -13.79
CA PHE A 69 -5.49 -1.07 -12.90
C PHE A 69 -4.94 -0.93 -11.47
N LEU A 70 -4.26 -1.98 -11.00
CA LEU A 70 -3.67 -1.96 -9.67
C LEU A 70 -2.60 -0.88 -9.55
N GLU A 71 -1.73 -0.77 -10.54
CA GLU A 71 -0.69 0.26 -10.55
C GLU A 71 -1.28 1.66 -10.52
N LYS A 72 -2.36 1.87 -11.25
CA LYS A 72 -3.05 3.16 -11.28
C LYS A 72 -3.60 3.50 -9.90
N LYS A 73 -4.21 2.51 -9.24
CA LYS A 73 -4.74 2.73 -7.88
C LYS A 73 -3.63 3.00 -6.89
N LEU A 74 -2.53 2.29 -6.98
CA LEU A 74 -1.38 2.53 -6.13
C LEU A 74 -0.83 3.94 -6.33
N ALA A 75 -0.74 4.38 -7.58
CA ALA A 75 -0.25 5.74 -7.87
C ALA A 75 -1.12 6.81 -7.22
N GLU A 76 -2.44 6.56 -7.13
CA GLU A 76 -3.36 7.49 -6.47
C GLU A 76 -3.18 7.50 -4.95
N CYS A 77 -2.64 6.42 -4.39
CA CYS A 77 -2.45 6.26 -2.95
C CYS A 77 -1.02 6.54 -2.48
N TYR A 78 -0.14 6.85 -3.39
CA TYR A 78 1.28 7.08 -3.07
C TYR A 78 1.44 8.29 -2.14
N ILE A 79 2.20 8.12 -1.06
CA ILE A 79 2.44 9.20 -0.11
C ILE A 79 3.92 9.48 0.15
N GLY A 80 4.82 8.62 -0.29
CA GLY A 80 6.24 8.87 -0.11
C GLY A 80 7.10 7.64 -0.32
N GLU A 81 8.38 7.79 -0.03
CA GLU A 81 9.37 6.73 -0.21
C GLU A 81 9.69 6.07 1.12
N LEU A 82 10.09 4.82 1.07
CA LEU A 82 10.54 4.11 2.26
C LEU A 82 11.97 4.51 2.56
N LYS A 83 12.22 4.92 3.78
CA LYS A 83 13.56 5.23 4.28
C LYS A 83 14.10 4.01 5.01
N GLU A 84 15.17 3.48 4.51
CA GLU A 84 15.81 2.32 5.11
C GLU A 84 17.06 2.72 5.88
#